data_0edb96e67bdce7c51d74aee1d9afe355
#
_entry.id   0edb96e67bdce7c51d74aee1d9afe355
#
_cell.length_a   1.000
_cell.length_b   1.000
_cell.length_c   1.000
_cell.angle_alpha   90.00
_cell.angle_beta   90.00
_cell.angle_gamma   90.00
#
_symmetry.space_group_name_H-M   'P 1'
#
loop_
_entity.id
_entity.type
_entity.pdbx_description
1 polymer ?
#
loop_
_entity_poly.entity_id
_entity_poly.type
_entity_poly.pdbx_seq_one_letter_code
_entity_poly.pdbx_strand_id
1 'polypeptide(L)'
;YFLHKGGRADPDDGDWYLRSELPIQPPDPGTDPGPGTIAPLTSVMRPEVGAYLGNQAAATSMFMHTLHDRLGEPGVAEDLKPKNGDDLHSGWARVSGSRTDSRVGDGQLSVKTDSSLLQVGAALARWGEHGRGQFGVMASIGRATIDSVSDLTGYSAKGKVDGNAVGIYGTWYARPADRTGLYVDGWLQYGRYTNTVQGNALADERYSASSWQASAEAG
;
A
#
# COMPACT_ATOMS: atom_id res chain seq x y z
N TYR A 1 24.36 8.14 -0.77
CA TYR A 1 25.54 8.69 -1.45
C TYR A 1 25.61 8.10 -2.85
N PHE A 2 26.12 8.86 -3.81
CA PHE A 2 26.38 8.45 -5.18
C PHE A 2 27.77 8.95 -5.61
N LEU A 3 28.37 8.28 -6.61
CA LEU A 3 29.64 8.72 -7.17
C LEU A 3 29.38 9.85 -8.18
N HIS A 4 30.11 10.95 -8.01
CA HIS A 4 30.07 12.11 -8.90
C HIS A 4 31.51 12.47 -9.33
N LYS A 5 31.71 12.69 -10.60
CA LYS A 5 33.00 13.16 -11.15
C LYS A 5 33.09 14.67 -10.99
N GLY A 6 34.20 15.15 -10.46
CA GLY A 6 34.49 16.56 -10.21
C GLY A 6 34.20 17.03 -8.78
N GLY A 7 35.08 17.88 -8.25
CA GLY A 7 34.99 18.47 -6.91
C GLY A 7 33.95 19.58 -6.79
N ARG A 8 33.65 20.03 -5.55
CA ARG A 8 32.78 21.21 -5.32
C ARG A 8 33.50 22.51 -5.64
N ALA A 9 34.80 22.55 -5.41
CA ALA A 9 35.63 23.73 -5.65
C ALA A 9 36.13 23.79 -7.10
N ASP A 10 36.32 22.61 -7.72
CA ASP A 10 36.73 22.46 -9.12
C ASP A 10 35.96 21.29 -9.74
N PRO A 11 34.94 21.57 -10.56
CA PRO A 11 34.16 20.55 -11.24
C PRO A 11 34.95 19.73 -12.28
N ASP A 12 36.08 20.25 -12.74
CA ASP A 12 36.89 19.66 -13.80
C ASP A 12 38.18 18.99 -13.28
N ASP A 13 38.33 18.79 -11.96
CA ASP A 13 39.52 18.18 -11.35
C ASP A 13 39.76 16.71 -11.78
N GLY A 14 38.76 16.07 -12.38
CA GLY A 14 38.85 14.70 -12.92
C GLY A 14 38.64 13.60 -11.87
N ASP A 15 38.59 13.94 -10.58
CA ASP A 15 38.44 13.00 -9.49
C ASP A 15 36.98 12.59 -9.24
N TRP A 16 36.81 11.46 -8.53
CA TRP A 16 35.50 10.94 -8.16
C TRP A 16 35.21 11.13 -6.69
N TYR A 17 34.05 11.71 -6.38
CA TYR A 17 33.61 12.04 -5.04
C TYR A 17 32.35 11.30 -4.66
N LEU A 18 32.25 10.86 -3.41
CA LEU A 18 31.02 10.31 -2.85
C LEU A 18 30.16 11.45 -2.33
N ARG A 19 29.03 11.70 -2.99
CA ARG A 19 28.13 12.81 -2.67
C ARG A 19 26.75 12.33 -2.23
N SER A 20 26.10 13.12 -1.39
CA SER A 20 24.69 13.01 -0.99
C SER A 20 23.82 14.15 -1.56
N GLU A 21 24.42 15.08 -2.28
CA GLU A 21 23.78 16.29 -2.78
C GLU A 21 24.21 16.56 -4.22
N LEU A 22 23.26 16.96 -5.06
CA LEU A 22 23.51 17.45 -6.41
C LEU A 22 23.45 18.99 -6.42
N PRO A 23 24.31 19.69 -7.20
CA PRO A 23 24.10 21.09 -7.50
C PRO A 23 22.75 21.27 -8.20
N ILE A 24 21.96 22.24 -7.77
CA ILE A 24 20.78 22.65 -8.52
C ILE A 24 21.30 23.36 -9.77
N GLN A 25 21.06 22.77 -10.94
CA GLN A 25 21.44 23.41 -12.19
C GLN A 25 20.63 24.71 -12.35
N PRO A 26 21.27 25.87 -12.62
CA PRO A 26 20.54 27.11 -12.84
C PRO A 26 19.58 26.95 -14.02
N PRO A 27 18.38 27.55 -13.98
CA PRO A 27 17.38 27.36 -15.01
C PRO A 27 17.70 28.02 -16.35
N ASP A 28 18.84 28.69 -16.53
CA ASP A 28 19.15 29.38 -17.81
C ASP A 28 20.67 29.53 -18.00
N PRO A 29 21.21 29.21 -19.19
CA PRO A 29 22.65 29.37 -19.50
C PRO A 29 23.16 30.82 -19.60
N GLY A 30 22.40 31.80 -19.12
CA GLY A 30 22.75 33.22 -19.13
C GLY A 30 23.01 33.86 -17.79
N THR A 31 22.81 33.14 -16.69
CA THR A 31 23.06 33.68 -15.32
C THR A 31 24.35 33.07 -14.79
N ASP A 32 25.46 33.72 -15.06
CA ASP A 32 26.74 33.44 -14.40
C ASP A 32 26.60 33.75 -12.90
N PRO A 33 26.59 32.76 -12.00
CA PRO A 33 26.66 33.06 -10.57
C PRO A 33 28.03 33.61 -10.30
N GLY A 34 28.10 34.92 -10.01
CA GLY A 34 29.35 35.61 -9.76
C GLY A 34 30.26 34.87 -8.77
N PRO A 35 31.58 35.13 -8.80
CA PRO A 35 32.57 34.37 -8.03
C PRO A 35 32.23 34.41 -6.53
N GLY A 36 31.93 33.22 -5.97
CA GLY A 36 31.56 33.02 -4.57
C GLY A 36 30.11 32.61 -4.28
N THR A 37 29.26 32.53 -5.30
CA THR A 37 27.89 32.03 -5.12
C THR A 37 27.89 30.49 -5.23
N ILE A 38 27.86 29.83 -4.09
CA ILE A 38 27.69 28.34 -4.06
C ILE A 38 26.25 28.09 -4.50
N ALA A 39 26.06 27.37 -5.63
CA ALA A 39 24.74 26.94 -6.05
C ALA A 39 24.06 26.16 -4.90
N PRO A 40 22.78 26.42 -4.64
CA PRO A 40 22.05 25.68 -3.62
C PRO A 40 22.12 24.17 -3.95
N LEU A 41 22.34 23.36 -2.93
CA LEU A 41 22.46 21.90 -3.07
C LEU A 41 21.12 21.26 -2.75
N THR A 42 20.72 20.29 -3.57
CA THR A 42 19.55 19.44 -3.27
C THR A 42 20.02 18.14 -2.68
N SER A 43 19.51 17.79 -1.50
CA SER A 43 19.72 16.47 -0.91
C SER A 43 19.16 15.38 -1.81
N VAL A 44 19.95 14.38 -2.12
CA VAL A 44 19.55 13.28 -3.01
C VAL A 44 19.07 12.09 -2.20
N MET A 45 17.84 11.69 -2.44
CA MET A 45 17.27 10.50 -1.84
C MET A 45 17.62 9.24 -2.65
N ARG A 46 17.95 8.18 -1.94
CA ARG A 46 18.15 6.86 -2.55
C ARG A 46 16.80 6.23 -2.86
N PRO A 47 16.66 5.50 -3.99
CA PRO A 47 15.41 4.90 -4.40
C PRO A 47 14.90 3.82 -3.43
N GLU A 48 15.78 3.19 -2.64
CA GLU A 48 15.38 2.23 -1.60
C GLU A 48 14.41 2.83 -0.59
N VAL A 49 14.53 4.13 -0.29
CA VAL A 49 13.58 4.84 0.60
C VAL A 49 12.15 4.73 0.06
N GLY A 50 11.96 4.92 -1.25
CA GLY A 50 10.67 4.76 -1.91
C GLY A 50 10.15 3.32 -1.85
N ALA A 51 11.05 2.33 -2.01
CA ALA A 51 10.69 0.92 -1.89
C ALA A 51 10.24 0.55 -0.46
N TYR A 52 10.94 1.04 0.58
CA TYR A 52 10.52 0.83 1.98
C TYR A 52 9.16 1.48 2.28
N LEU A 53 8.96 2.72 1.85
CA LEU A 53 7.68 3.43 2.04
C LEU A 53 6.55 2.73 1.29
N GLY A 54 6.79 2.25 0.07
CA GLY A 54 5.83 1.47 -0.70
C GLY A 54 5.49 0.13 -0.03
N ASN A 55 6.49 -0.59 0.50
CA ASN A 55 6.27 -1.81 1.28
C ASN A 55 5.41 -1.53 2.52
N GLN A 56 5.69 -0.46 3.26
CA GLN A 56 4.91 -0.07 4.43
C GLN A 56 3.48 0.30 4.06
N ALA A 57 3.29 1.12 3.02
CA ALA A 57 1.97 1.49 2.53
C ALA A 57 1.16 0.26 2.10
N ALA A 58 1.77 -0.67 1.36
CA ALA A 58 1.13 -1.92 0.96
C ALA A 58 0.74 -2.78 2.18
N ALA A 59 1.64 -2.96 3.15
CA ALA A 59 1.35 -3.73 4.37
C ALA A 59 0.22 -3.14 5.22
N THR A 60 0.02 -1.82 5.19
CA THR A 60 -1.03 -1.14 5.96
C THR A 60 -2.36 -1.04 5.23
N SER A 61 -2.39 -1.12 3.90
CA SER A 61 -3.62 -0.91 3.11
C SER A 61 -4.13 -2.16 2.38
N MET A 62 -3.27 -3.15 2.13
CA MET A 62 -3.56 -4.31 1.27
C MET A 62 -4.87 -5.03 1.63
N PHE A 63 -5.14 -5.25 2.91
CA PHE A 63 -6.31 -6.01 3.36
C PHE A 63 -7.47 -5.15 3.87
N MET A 64 -7.39 -3.82 3.70
CA MET A 64 -8.49 -2.92 4.03
C MET A 64 -9.70 -3.20 3.13
N HIS A 65 -10.88 -3.16 3.71
CA HIS A 65 -12.13 -3.39 2.98
C HIS A 65 -13.31 -2.74 3.70
N THR A 66 -14.38 -2.50 2.97
CA THR A 66 -15.66 -1.99 3.46
C THR A 66 -16.70 -3.11 3.56
N LEU A 67 -17.87 -2.79 4.12
CA LEU A 67 -19.02 -3.71 4.09
C LEU A 67 -19.40 -4.09 2.65
N HIS A 68 -19.40 -3.12 1.73
CA HIS A 68 -19.73 -3.35 0.32
C HIS A 68 -18.74 -4.31 -0.37
N ASP A 69 -17.46 -4.25 -0.03
CA ASP A 69 -16.47 -5.18 -0.55
C ASP A 69 -16.75 -6.64 -0.18
N ARG A 70 -17.42 -6.88 0.96
CA ARG A 70 -17.78 -8.24 1.41
C ARG A 70 -19.12 -8.71 0.89
N LEU A 71 -20.10 -7.82 0.78
CA LEU A 71 -21.46 -8.17 0.39
C LEU A 71 -21.73 -8.08 -1.11
N GLY A 72 -20.83 -7.42 -1.85
CA GLY A 72 -21.08 -7.02 -3.24
C GLY A 72 -22.13 -5.88 -3.33
N GLU A 73 -22.44 -5.45 -4.53
CA GLU A 73 -23.49 -4.46 -4.75
C GLU A 73 -24.87 -5.03 -4.39
N PRO A 74 -25.73 -4.24 -3.75
CA PRO A 74 -27.02 -4.71 -3.22
C PRO A 74 -27.94 -5.42 -4.22
N GLY A 75 -27.85 -5.15 -5.51
CA GLY A 75 -28.66 -5.81 -6.54
C GLY A 75 -28.13 -7.17 -7.00
N VAL A 76 -26.83 -7.36 -7.03
CA VAL A 76 -26.18 -8.58 -7.54
C VAL A 76 -26.15 -9.69 -6.49
N ALA A 77 -26.03 -9.33 -5.22
CA ALA A 77 -25.97 -10.30 -4.11
C ALA A 77 -27.32 -11.01 -3.87
N GLU A 78 -28.44 -10.43 -4.31
CA GLU A 78 -29.78 -11.00 -4.14
C GLU A 78 -30.06 -12.15 -5.12
N ASP A 79 -29.54 -12.06 -6.34
CA ASP A 79 -29.70 -13.09 -7.37
C ASP A 79 -28.86 -14.36 -7.09
N LEU A 80 -27.88 -14.28 -6.21
CA LEU A 80 -26.98 -15.37 -5.84
C LEU A 80 -27.39 -16.11 -4.56
N LYS A 81 -28.50 -15.73 -3.92
CA LYS A 81 -29.00 -16.40 -2.70
C LYS A 81 -29.55 -17.80 -3.04
N PRO A 82 -29.15 -18.84 -2.30
CA PRO A 82 -29.84 -20.12 -2.35
C PRO A 82 -31.30 -19.94 -1.97
N LYS A 83 -32.21 -20.43 -2.80
CA LYS A 83 -33.68 -20.31 -2.57
C LYS A 83 -34.23 -21.21 -1.47
N ASN A 84 -33.40 -21.96 -0.76
CA ASN A 84 -33.81 -22.89 0.30
C ASN A 84 -33.29 -22.42 1.65
N GLY A 85 -34.20 -22.19 2.58
CA GLY A 85 -34.08 -21.46 3.83
C GLY A 85 -33.19 -22.02 4.97
N ASP A 86 -32.09 -22.73 4.68
CA ASP A 86 -31.10 -23.15 5.67
C ASP A 86 -29.79 -22.32 5.52
N ASP A 87 -29.91 -21.02 5.69
CA ASP A 87 -28.82 -20.04 5.56
C ASP A 87 -27.93 -19.95 6.82
N LEU A 88 -27.59 -21.04 7.45
CA LEU A 88 -26.69 -21.04 8.62
C LEU A 88 -25.23 -20.72 8.27
N HIS A 89 -24.85 -20.85 7.01
CA HIS A 89 -23.45 -20.64 6.57
C HIS A 89 -23.42 -19.83 5.28
N SER A 90 -23.21 -18.53 5.38
CA SER A 90 -22.87 -17.72 4.20
C SER A 90 -21.36 -17.46 4.17
N GLY A 91 -20.74 -17.89 3.10
CA GLY A 91 -19.36 -17.55 2.77
C GLY A 91 -19.31 -16.40 1.75
N TRP A 92 -18.21 -15.68 1.75
CA TRP A 92 -17.89 -14.69 0.74
C TRP A 92 -16.43 -14.81 0.31
N ALA A 93 -16.14 -14.39 -0.89
CA ALA A 93 -14.79 -14.29 -1.41
C ALA A 93 -14.63 -12.97 -2.17
N ARG A 94 -13.45 -12.36 -2.03
CA ARG A 94 -13.07 -11.13 -2.73
C ARG A 94 -11.71 -11.32 -3.36
N VAL A 95 -11.60 -10.96 -4.64
CA VAL A 95 -10.32 -10.81 -5.34
C VAL A 95 -10.20 -9.34 -5.71
N SER A 96 -9.06 -8.74 -5.43
CA SER A 96 -8.81 -7.35 -5.78
C SER A 96 -7.39 -7.17 -6.32
N GLY A 97 -7.25 -6.28 -7.26
CA GLY A 97 -5.98 -5.79 -7.77
C GLY A 97 -5.98 -4.28 -7.80
N SER A 98 -4.86 -3.65 -7.44
CA SER A 98 -4.72 -2.20 -7.52
C SER A 98 -3.35 -1.82 -8.06
N ARG A 99 -3.32 -0.66 -8.72
CA ARG A 99 -2.09 0.01 -9.13
C ARG A 99 -2.13 1.43 -8.58
N THR A 100 -1.03 1.82 -7.95
CA THR A 100 -0.87 3.15 -7.38
C THR A 100 0.44 3.76 -7.86
N ASP A 101 0.37 4.97 -8.38
CA ASP A 101 1.53 5.79 -8.72
C ASP A 101 1.62 6.93 -7.72
N SER A 102 2.78 7.10 -7.10
CA SER A 102 3.01 8.15 -6.11
C SER A 102 4.39 8.78 -6.27
N ARG A 103 4.55 9.98 -5.73
CA ARG A 103 5.83 10.66 -5.65
C ARG A 103 6.16 10.94 -4.19
N VAL A 104 7.39 10.66 -3.81
CA VAL A 104 7.88 10.89 -2.43
C VAL A 104 9.19 11.66 -2.45
N GLY A 105 9.59 12.21 -1.31
CA GLY A 105 10.83 12.96 -1.18
C GLY A 105 10.85 14.23 -2.03
N ASP A 106 9.86 15.10 -1.86
CA ASP A 106 9.71 16.35 -2.63
C ASP A 106 9.67 16.11 -4.16
N GLY A 107 9.14 14.96 -4.57
CA GLY A 107 9.01 14.57 -5.97
C GLY A 107 10.25 13.93 -6.58
N GLN A 108 11.30 13.69 -5.81
CA GLN A 108 12.55 13.08 -6.30
C GLN A 108 12.40 11.60 -6.64
N LEU A 109 11.48 10.90 -5.98
CA LEU A 109 11.26 9.46 -6.18
C LEU A 109 9.89 9.22 -6.78
N SER A 110 9.86 8.59 -7.93
CA SER A 110 8.65 8.03 -8.55
C SER A 110 8.46 6.60 -8.07
N VAL A 111 7.33 6.32 -7.39
CA VAL A 111 7.04 5.02 -6.79
C VAL A 111 5.77 4.44 -7.41
N LYS A 112 5.88 3.27 -8.02
CA LYS A 112 4.76 2.48 -8.56
C LYS A 112 4.54 1.26 -7.71
N THR A 113 3.30 1.01 -7.31
CA THR A 113 2.91 -0.16 -6.53
C THR A 113 1.80 -0.91 -7.25
N ASP A 114 2.03 -2.16 -7.56
CA ASP A 114 1.04 -3.10 -8.05
C ASP A 114 0.72 -4.10 -6.93
N SER A 115 -0.55 -4.26 -6.58
CA SER A 115 -0.97 -5.22 -5.56
C SER A 115 -2.11 -6.12 -6.02
N SER A 116 -2.14 -7.31 -5.46
CA SER A 116 -3.22 -8.28 -5.65
C SER A 116 -3.50 -9.02 -4.35
N LEU A 117 -4.77 -9.35 -4.11
CA LEU A 117 -5.17 -10.07 -2.93
C LEU A 117 -6.35 -11.02 -3.20
N LEU A 118 -6.45 -12.01 -2.33
CA LEU A 118 -7.63 -12.85 -2.14
C LEU A 118 -8.02 -12.78 -0.66
N GLN A 119 -9.28 -12.47 -0.39
CA GLN A 119 -9.89 -12.57 0.93
C GLN A 119 -11.07 -13.51 0.88
N VAL A 120 -11.23 -14.32 1.90
CA VAL A 120 -12.36 -15.21 2.08
C VAL A 120 -12.89 -15.09 3.50
N GLY A 121 -14.19 -15.26 3.69
CA GLY A 121 -14.79 -15.25 5.01
C GLY A 121 -16.07 -16.06 5.06
N ALA A 122 -16.46 -16.39 6.28
CA ALA A 122 -17.68 -17.12 6.55
C ALA A 122 -18.35 -16.60 7.82
N ALA A 123 -19.68 -16.50 7.79
CA ALA A 123 -20.46 -16.23 8.99
C ALA A 123 -20.51 -17.48 9.86
N LEU A 124 -20.16 -17.31 11.14
CA LEU A 124 -20.20 -18.35 12.16
C LEU A 124 -21.49 -18.32 12.98
N ALA A 125 -22.05 -17.13 13.16
CA ALA A 125 -23.28 -16.94 13.93
C ALA A 125 -24.15 -15.86 13.31
N ARG A 126 -25.46 -16.05 13.39
CA ARG A 126 -26.48 -15.07 13.07
C ARG A 126 -27.51 -15.01 14.18
N TRP A 127 -28.05 -13.85 14.45
CA TRP A 127 -29.05 -13.66 15.48
C TRP A 127 -30.08 -12.59 15.10
N GLY A 128 -31.20 -12.63 15.82
CA GLY A 128 -32.34 -11.74 15.57
C GLY A 128 -33.23 -12.23 14.42
N GLU A 129 -34.41 -11.62 14.30
CA GLU A 129 -35.33 -11.94 13.23
C GLU A 129 -34.68 -11.63 11.86
N HIS A 130 -34.81 -12.58 10.92
CA HIS A 130 -34.29 -12.48 9.56
C HIS A 130 -32.77 -12.24 9.48
N GLY A 131 -32.00 -12.68 10.48
CA GLY A 131 -30.53 -12.50 10.48
C GLY A 131 -30.08 -11.05 10.67
N ARG A 132 -30.74 -10.32 11.55
CA ARG A 132 -30.45 -8.93 11.88
C ARG A 132 -28.99 -8.66 12.22
N GLY A 133 -28.35 -9.58 12.93
CA GLY A 133 -26.92 -9.53 13.23
C GLY A 133 -26.18 -10.76 12.70
N GLN A 134 -24.95 -10.58 12.33
CA GLN A 134 -24.04 -11.67 11.95
C GLN A 134 -22.65 -11.42 12.50
N PHE A 135 -21.95 -12.51 12.81
CA PHE A 135 -20.56 -12.53 13.20
C PHE A 135 -19.83 -13.58 12.36
N GLY A 136 -18.61 -13.29 11.94
CA GLY A 136 -17.87 -14.21 11.11
C GLY A 136 -16.36 -14.07 11.27
N VAL A 137 -15.67 -14.97 10.59
CA VAL A 137 -14.20 -15.00 10.47
C VAL A 137 -13.78 -14.77 9.04
N MET A 138 -12.56 -14.29 8.86
CA MET A 138 -11.98 -14.07 7.53
C MET A 138 -10.51 -14.38 7.51
N ALA A 139 -10.02 -14.73 6.34
CA ALA A 139 -8.61 -14.92 6.05
C ALA A 139 -8.25 -14.24 4.73
N SER A 140 -7.03 -13.75 4.65
CA SER A 140 -6.55 -12.99 3.50
C SER A 140 -5.13 -13.40 3.13
N ILE A 141 -4.84 -13.43 1.84
CA ILE A 141 -3.49 -13.53 1.31
C ILE A 141 -3.32 -12.45 0.23
N GLY A 142 -2.13 -11.91 0.12
CA GLY A 142 -1.87 -10.87 -0.88
C GLY A 142 -0.40 -10.66 -1.14
N ARG A 143 -0.15 -10.00 -2.26
CA ARG A 143 1.19 -9.63 -2.70
C ARG A 143 1.18 -8.22 -3.26
N ALA A 144 2.25 -7.47 -2.99
CA ALA A 144 2.53 -6.22 -3.67
C ALA A 144 3.96 -6.22 -4.22
N THR A 145 4.14 -5.53 -5.34
CA THR A 145 5.44 -5.21 -5.93
C THR A 145 5.56 -3.71 -6.06
N ILE A 146 6.71 -3.19 -5.70
CA ILE A 146 7.01 -1.77 -5.69
C ILE A 146 8.21 -1.51 -6.58
N ASP A 147 8.09 -0.58 -7.50
CA ASP A 147 9.19 -0.04 -8.29
C ASP A 147 9.41 1.41 -7.89
N SER A 148 10.60 1.73 -7.39
CA SER A 148 11.00 3.08 -7.01
C SER A 148 12.17 3.54 -7.88
N VAL A 149 12.04 4.72 -8.48
CA VAL A 149 13.05 5.32 -9.36
C VAL A 149 13.35 6.72 -8.89
N SER A 150 14.64 7.05 -8.81
CA SER A 150 15.09 8.42 -8.55
C SER A 150 15.11 9.21 -9.85
N ASP A 151 14.29 10.25 -9.94
CA ASP A 151 14.21 11.13 -11.11
C ASP A 151 15.49 11.97 -11.27
N LEU A 152 16.28 12.14 -10.20
CA LEU A 152 17.54 12.89 -10.24
C LEU A 152 18.73 12.06 -10.71
N THR A 153 18.79 10.78 -10.33
CA THR A 153 19.97 9.92 -10.57
C THR A 153 19.71 8.79 -11.55
N GLY A 154 18.45 8.48 -11.85
CA GLY A 154 18.03 7.33 -12.64
C GLY A 154 18.22 5.98 -11.92
N TYR A 155 18.69 5.96 -10.67
CA TYR A 155 18.81 4.73 -9.89
C TYR A 155 17.43 4.21 -9.50
N SER A 156 17.33 2.89 -9.41
CA SER A 156 16.07 2.22 -9.07
C SER A 156 16.23 1.25 -7.91
N ALA A 157 15.13 0.99 -7.22
CA ALA A 157 15.01 -0.06 -6.23
C ALA A 157 13.67 -0.77 -6.38
N LYS A 158 13.64 -2.03 -5.99
CA LYS A 158 12.43 -2.84 -5.98
C LYS A 158 12.04 -3.22 -4.57
N GLY A 159 10.75 -3.09 -4.26
CA GLY A 159 10.15 -3.61 -3.06
C GLY A 159 9.23 -4.78 -3.38
N LYS A 160 9.04 -5.67 -2.42
CA LYS A 160 8.08 -6.76 -2.49
C LYS A 160 7.49 -7.02 -1.11
N VAL A 161 6.19 -7.24 -1.07
CA VAL A 161 5.44 -7.62 0.13
C VAL A 161 4.65 -8.87 -0.17
N ASP A 162 4.86 -9.94 0.60
CA ASP A 162 3.99 -11.11 0.66
C ASP A 162 3.29 -11.07 2.03
N GLY A 163 1.95 -10.99 2.04
CA GLY A 163 1.15 -10.82 3.23
C GLY A 163 0.10 -11.91 3.42
N ASN A 164 -0.19 -12.21 4.68
CA ASN A 164 -1.36 -12.99 5.09
C ASN A 164 -2.01 -12.37 6.32
N ALA A 165 -3.33 -12.50 6.45
CA ALA A 165 -4.05 -11.98 7.59
C ALA A 165 -5.19 -12.91 7.98
N VAL A 166 -5.57 -12.84 9.27
CA VAL A 166 -6.77 -13.47 9.83
C VAL A 166 -7.53 -12.44 10.63
N GLY A 167 -8.85 -12.54 10.62
CA GLY A 167 -9.68 -11.55 11.30
C GLY A 167 -11.08 -12.04 11.61
N ILE A 168 -11.81 -11.16 12.28
CA ILE A 168 -13.21 -11.32 12.63
C ILE A 168 -13.98 -10.12 12.11
N TYR A 169 -15.26 -10.30 11.84
CA TYR A 169 -16.16 -9.22 11.45
C TYR A 169 -17.55 -9.40 12.06
N GLY A 170 -18.25 -8.30 12.23
CA GLY A 170 -19.63 -8.27 12.68
C GLY A 170 -20.42 -7.20 11.93
N THR A 171 -21.67 -7.54 11.57
CA THR A 171 -22.60 -6.64 10.90
C THR A 171 -23.96 -6.72 11.54
N TRP A 172 -24.62 -5.60 11.72
CA TRP A 172 -25.97 -5.50 12.23
C TRP A 172 -26.82 -4.57 11.38
N TYR A 173 -28.08 -4.94 11.12
CA TYR A 173 -29.06 -4.17 10.34
C TYR A 173 -30.30 -3.88 11.17
N ALA A 174 -30.80 -2.66 11.08
CA ALA A 174 -32.10 -2.30 11.69
C ALA A 174 -33.27 -2.98 10.96
N ARG A 175 -33.17 -3.11 9.62
CA ARG A 175 -34.16 -3.77 8.77
C ARG A 175 -33.47 -4.82 7.90
N PRO A 176 -33.37 -6.07 8.38
CA PRO A 176 -32.64 -7.10 7.67
C PRO A 176 -33.32 -7.62 6.40
N ALA A 177 -34.65 -7.47 6.29
CA ALA A 177 -35.39 -8.02 5.16
C ALA A 177 -35.05 -7.36 3.81
N ASP A 178 -34.87 -6.07 3.81
CA ASP A 178 -34.56 -5.24 2.64
C ASP A 178 -33.18 -4.57 2.73
N ARG A 179 -32.46 -4.80 3.83
CA ARG A 179 -31.16 -4.18 4.14
C ARG A 179 -31.17 -2.65 4.04
N THR A 180 -32.32 -2.04 4.32
CA THR A 180 -32.50 -0.59 4.38
C THR A 180 -32.44 -0.08 5.80
N GLY A 181 -32.29 1.24 5.95
CA GLY A 181 -32.17 1.89 7.24
C GLY A 181 -30.79 1.70 7.88
N LEU A 182 -30.69 2.00 9.16
CA LEU A 182 -29.44 2.00 9.90
C LEU A 182 -28.76 0.63 9.86
N TYR A 183 -27.47 0.63 9.54
CA TYR A 183 -26.58 -0.52 9.76
C TYR A 183 -25.34 -0.12 10.54
N VAL A 184 -24.72 -1.10 11.18
CA VAL A 184 -23.42 -0.98 11.82
C VAL A 184 -22.59 -2.17 11.38
N ASP A 185 -21.37 -1.91 10.91
CA ASP A 185 -20.40 -2.90 10.52
C ASP A 185 -19.06 -2.64 11.19
N GLY A 186 -18.33 -3.69 11.47
CA GLY A 186 -16.98 -3.57 11.97
C GLY A 186 -16.18 -4.84 11.79
N TRP A 187 -14.86 -4.68 11.69
CA TRP A 187 -13.94 -5.79 11.61
C TRP A 187 -12.61 -5.47 12.29
N LEU A 188 -11.94 -6.53 12.71
CA LEU A 188 -10.60 -6.50 13.27
C LEU A 188 -9.79 -7.64 12.66
N GLN A 189 -8.57 -7.36 12.19
CA GLN A 189 -7.68 -8.37 11.63
C GLN A 189 -6.23 -8.17 12.06
N TYR A 190 -5.50 -9.26 12.10
CA TYR A 190 -4.06 -9.31 12.34
C TYR A 190 -3.36 -9.82 11.08
N GLY A 191 -2.42 -9.03 10.56
CA GLY A 191 -1.64 -9.35 9.38
C GLY A 191 -0.16 -9.59 9.71
N ARG A 192 0.44 -10.51 8.96
CA ARG A 192 1.89 -10.74 8.91
C ARG A 192 2.39 -10.57 7.49
N TYR A 193 3.54 -9.95 7.36
CA TYR A 193 4.13 -9.60 6.07
C TYR A 193 5.60 -9.98 6.03
N THR A 194 6.03 -10.53 4.90
CA THR A 194 7.43 -10.69 4.55
C THR A 194 7.76 -9.68 3.47
N ASN A 195 8.68 -8.79 3.77
CA ASN A 195 9.09 -7.71 2.91
C ASN A 195 10.50 -7.95 2.37
N THR A 196 10.73 -7.55 1.14
CA THR A 196 12.05 -7.56 0.52
C THR A 196 12.29 -6.20 -0.13
N VAL A 197 13.51 -5.70 -0.01
CA VAL A 197 13.98 -4.51 -0.74
C VAL A 197 15.28 -4.85 -1.42
N GLN A 198 15.35 -4.55 -2.72
CA GLN A 198 16.49 -4.74 -3.58
C GLN A 198 16.88 -3.39 -4.18
N GLY A 199 18.06 -2.91 -3.84
CA GLY A 199 18.64 -1.70 -4.41
C GLY A 199 19.62 -1.99 -5.53
N ASN A 200 20.03 -0.94 -6.26
CA ASN A 200 21.07 -1.03 -7.27
C ASN A 200 22.43 -1.37 -6.62
N ALA A 201 23.04 -2.47 -7.04
CA ALA A 201 24.32 -2.95 -6.54
C ALA A 201 24.38 -3.20 -5.02
N LEU A 202 23.24 -3.45 -4.38
CA LEU A 202 23.12 -3.84 -2.98
C LEU A 202 22.58 -5.25 -2.85
N ALA A 203 22.93 -5.90 -1.74
CA ALA A 203 22.34 -7.18 -1.38
C ALA A 203 20.85 -7.00 -1.05
N ASP A 204 20.03 -8.01 -1.35
CA ASP A 204 18.64 -8.03 -1.00
C ASP A 204 18.49 -7.98 0.53
N GLU A 205 17.67 -7.05 1.00
CA GLU A 205 17.29 -6.99 2.41
C GLU A 205 15.89 -7.59 2.57
N ARG A 206 15.77 -8.52 3.54
CA ARG A 206 14.50 -9.15 3.89
C ARG A 206 14.16 -8.89 5.34
N TYR A 207 12.93 -8.46 5.60
CA TYR A 207 12.43 -8.20 6.94
C TYR A 207 10.96 -8.58 7.09
N SER A 208 10.54 -8.81 8.33
CA SER A 208 9.14 -9.12 8.66
C SER A 208 8.47 -7.94 9.31
N ALA A 209 7.17 -7.80 9.04
CA ALA A 209 6.32 -6.82 9.68
C ALA A 209 5.01 -7.49 10.13
N SER A 210 4.32 -6.87 11.07
CA SER A 210 2.97 -7.26 11.47
C SER A 210 2.12 -6.02 11.71
N SER A 211 0.82 -6.14 11.51
CA SER A 211 -0.11 -5.04 11.77
C SER A 211 -1.42 -5.54 12.38
N TRP A 212 -2.01 -4.69 13.20
CA TRP A 212 -3.42 -4.75 13.55
C TRP A 212 -4.17 -3.71 12.73
N GLN A 213 -5.28 -4.13 12.15
CA GLN A 213 -6.14 -3.27 11.34
C GLN A 213 -7.57 -3.44 11.82
N ALA A 214 -8.29 -2.35 11.91
CA ALA A 214 -9.70 -2.33 12.31
C ALA A 214 -10.48 -1.29 11.51
N SER A 215 -11.77 -1.53 11.33
CA SER A 215 -12.71 -0.56 10.77
C SER A 215 -14.02 -0.63 11.52
N ALA A 216 -14.70 0.52 11.59
CA ALA A 216 -16.08 0.64 12.03
C ALA A 216 -16.81 1.56 11.06
N GLU A 217 -17.99 1.14 10.62
CA GLU A 217 -18.81 1.82 9.62
C GLU A 217 -20.26 1.84 10.09
N ALA A 218 -20.94 2.95 9.89
CA ALA A 218 -22.38 3.08 10.15
C ALA A 218 -23.02 3.91 9.02
N GLY A 219 -24.21 3.54 8.61
CA GLY A 219 -24.94 4.23 7.55
C GLY A 219 -26.44 3.94 7.57
#